data_043baadf24555397e4b901228825d0b8
#
_entry.id   043baadf24555397e4b901228825d0b8
#
_cell.length_a   1.000
_cell.length_b   1.000
_cell.length_c   1.000
_cell.angle_alpha   90.00
_cell.angle_beta   90.00
_cell.angle_gamma   90.00
#
_symmetry.space_group_name_H-M   'P 1'
#
loop_
_entity.id
_entity.type
_entity.pdbx_description
1 polymer ?
#
loop_
_entity_poly.entity_id
_entity_poly.type
_entity_poly.pdbx_seq_one_letter_code
_entity_poly.pdbx_strand_id
1 'polypeptide(L)'
;LSGISKPDSGRVLLNGNDITGKPGSVSYMLQKDLLLPYRKVIDNVTLPLVINKVSKKEARAQAEPLFKTFGLDGTQYKYPSQLSGGMRQRAALLRTYLSSNGVALLDEPFSALDTITKAVIHKWYLDVMQSIDLSTVFITHDIDEAILLSDRIYILADGVCSNEIKIDCSKPRTADFNLTDEFLNYKRQIVEILHLL
;
A
#
# COMPACT_ATOMS: atom_id res chain seq x y z
N LEU A 1 -6.68 -11.80 -6.17
CA LEU A 1 -5.28 -11.91 -5.74
C LEU A 1 -5.17 -12.26 -4.25
N SER A 2 -5.96 -11.64 -3.37
CA SER A 2 -5.93 -11.86 -1.91
C SER A 2 -6.36 -13.27 -1.45
N GLY A 3 -6.97 -14.05 -2.33
CA GLY A 3 -7.49 -15.40 -1.99
C GLY A 3 -8.82 -15.41 -1.25
N ILE A 4 -9.41 -14.24 -0.95
CA ILE A 4 -10.71 -14.13 -0.26
C ILE A 4 -11.84 -14.68 -1.14
N SER A 5 -11.76 -14.44 -2.44
CA SER A 5 -12.68 -14.99 -3.44
C SER A 5 -11.90 -15.86 -4.42
N LYS A 6 -12.51 -16.93 -4.91
CA LYS A 6 -11.93 -17.76 -5.98
C LYS A 6 -12.29 -17.14 -7.34
N PRO A 7 -11.35 -17.10 -8.31
CA PRO A 7 -11.68 -16.74 -9.68
C PRO A 7 -12.48 -17.87 -10.35
N ASP A 8 -13.30 -17.51 -11.36
CA ASP A 8 -14.01 -18.49 -12.16
C ASP A 8 -13.05 -19.33 -13.02
N SER A 9 -11.92 -18.73 -13.40
CA SER A 9 -10.85 -19.39 -14.15
C SER A 9 -9.49 -18.73 -13.89
N GLY A 10 -8.41 -19.39 -14.30
CA GLY A 10 -7.06 -18.90 -14.12
C GLY A 10 -6.45 -19.25 -12.78
N ARG A 11 -5.21 -18.82 -12.56
CA ARG A 11 -4.42 -19.11 -11.35
C ARG A 11 -3.67 -17.86 -10.89
N VAL A 12 -3.48 -17.76 -9.58
CA VAL A 12 -2.62 -16.75 -8.94
C VAL A 12 -1.37 -17.45 -8.43
N LEU A 13 -0.22 -17.05 -8.96
CA LEU A 13 1.07 -17.61 -8.57
C LEU A 13 1.87 -16.58 -7.77
N LEU A 14 2.43 -17.00 -6.65
CA LEU A 14 3.36 -16.22 -5.83
C LEU A 14 4.67 -17.01 -5.73
N ASN A 15 5.75 -16.46 -6.28
CA ASN A 15 7.06 -17.14 -6.33
C ASN A 15 6.97 -18.59 -6.88
N GLY A 16 6.15 -18.79 -7.93
CA GLY A 16 5.92 -20.08 -8.56
C GLY A 16 4.91 -20.99 -7.85
N ASN A 17 4.47 -20.65 -6.65
CA ASN A 17 3.50 -21.44 -5.88
C ASN A 17 2.08 -20.97 -6.18
N ASP A 18 1.17 -21.90 -6.39
CA ASP A 18 -0.25 -21.61 -6.59
C ASP A 18 -0.92 -21.24 -5.26
N ILE A 19 -1.36 -19.98 -5.19
CA ILE A 19 -2.08 -19.40 -4.04
C ILE A 19 -3.54 -19.12 -4.34
N THR A 20 -4.08 -19.63 -5.43
CA THR A 20 -5.46 -19.40 -5.87
C THR A 20 -6.47 -19.80 -4.79
N GLY A 21 -7.28 -18.84 -4.33
CA GLY A 21 -8.29 -19.07 -3.29
C GLY A 21 -7.69 -19.41 -1.91
N LYS A 22 -6.42 -19.11 -1.66
CA LYS A 22 -5.76 -19.31 -0.35
C LYS A 22 -5.56 -17.96 0.34
N PRO A 23 -6.46 -17.54 1.25
CA PRO A 23 -6.31 -16.28 1.98
C PRO A 23 -5.09 -16.35 2.92
N GLY A 24 -4.48 -15.17 3.15
CA GLY A 24 -3.32 -15.04 4.03
C GLY A 24 -1.97 -15.32 3.34
N SER A 25 -1.95 -15.70 2.06
CA SER A 25 -0.70 -15.87 1.29
C SER A 25 -0.04 -14.53 0.94
N VAL A 26 -0.84 -13.47 0.81
CA VAL A 26 -0.40 -12.08 0.61
C VAL A 26 -1.07 -11.19 1.64
N SER A 27 -0.39 -10.13 2.04
CA SER A 27 -0.98 -9.13 2.93
C SER A 27 -1.93 -8.23 2.17
N TYR A 28 -3.01 -7.80 2.83
CA TYR A 28 -4.02 -6.97 2.22
C TYR A 28 -4.39 -5.78 3.11
N MET A 29 -4.19 -4.59 2.58
CA MET A 29 -4.62 -3.33 3.18
C MET A 29 -5.87 -2.85 2.48
N LEU A 30 -6.97 -2.80 3.22
CA LEU A 30 -8.26 -2.31 2.75
C LEU A 30 -8.27 -0.77 2.70
N GLN A 31 -9.18 -0.20 1.92
CA GLN A 31 -9.37 1.23 1.76
C GLN A 31 -9.48 2.00 3.09
N LYS A 32 -10.23 1.43 4.06
CA LYS A 32 -10.29 1.95 5.43
C LYS A 32 -9.14 1.39 6.26
N ASP A 33 -8.57 2.20 7.16
CA ASP A 33 -7.47 1.79 8.03
C ASP A 33 -7.81 0.60 8.96
N LEU A 34 -9.08 0.45 9.31
CA LEU A 34 -9.63 -0.62 10.17
C LEU A 34 -8.77 -0.87 11.43
N LEU A 35 -8.23 0.18 12.00
CA LEU A 35 -7.58 0.11 13.30
C LEU A 35 -8.64 -0.09 14.38
N LEU A 36 -8.38 -1.02 15.30
CA LEU A 36 -9.27 -1.30 16.42
C LEU A 36 -9.24 -0.12 17.40
N PRO A 37 -10.35 0.62 17.59
CA PRO A 37 -10.35 1.90 18.30
C PRO A 37 -10.01 1.76 19.79
N TYR A 38 -10.27 0.59 20.37
CA TYR A 38 -10.04 0.26 21.78
C TYR A 38 -8.65 -0.36 22.04
N ARG A 39 -7.80 -0.51 21.01
CA ARG A 39 -6.43 -0.99 21.13
C ARG A 39 -5.43 0.13 20.85
N LYS A 40 -4.31 0.09 21.55
CA LYS A 40 -3.19 0.99 21.27
C LYS A 40 -2.61 0.74 19.88
N VAL A 41 -1.93 1.72 19.30
CA VAL A 41 -1.36 1.62 17.95
C VAL A 41 -0.41 0.43 17.85
N ILE A 42 0.48 0.23 18.83
CA ILE A 42 1.39 -0.91 18.86
C ILE A 42 0.65 -2.26 18.83
N ASP A 43 -0.48 -2.36 19.53
CA ASP A 43 -1.30 -3.59 19.56
C ASP A 43 -2.12 -3.78 18.27
N ASN A 44 -2.40 -2.70 17.54
CA ASN A 44 -3.02 -2.75 16.22
C ASN A 44 -2.02 -3.28 15.18
N VAL A 45 -0.84 -2.69 15.12
CA VAL A 45 0.15 -3.05 14.09
C VAL A 45 0.72 -4.46 14.31
N THR A 46 0.81 -4.93 15.55
CA THR A 46 1.30 -6.28 15.88
C THR A 46 0.24 -7.35 15.85
N LEU A 47 -1.02 -7.00 15.63
CA LEU A 47 -2.14 -7.95 15.64
C LEU A 47 -1.93 -9.17 14.73
N PRO A 48 -1.46 -9.03 13.47
CA PRO A 48 -1.24 -10.18 12.60
C PRO A 48 -0.20 -11.17 13.17
N LEU A 49 0.87 -10.67 13.77
CA LEU A 49 1.90 -11.51 14.39
C LEU A 49 1.32 -12.31 15.57
N VAL A 50 0.49 -11.66 16.39
CA VAL A 50 -0.16 -12.32 17.53
C VAL A 50 -1.17 -13.38 17.07
N ILE A 51 -1.91 -13.14 15.98
CA ILE A 51 -2.80 -14.13 15.36
C ILE A 51 -1.99 -15.35 14.88
N ASN A 52 -0.79 -15.12 14.34
CA ASN A 52 0.15 -16.15 13.91
C ASN A 52 0.95 -16.75 15.09
N LYS A 53 0.44 -16.61 16.33
CA LYS A 53 0.99 -17.22 17.56
C LYS A 53 2.35 -16.69 18.01
N VAL A 54 2.83 -15.55 17.47
CA VAL A 54 3.98 -14.84 18.03
C VAL A 54 3.57 -14.24 19.38
N SER A 55 4.42 -14.35 20.38
CA SER A 55 4.13 -13.78 21.70
C SER A 55 3.96 -12.25 21.61
N LYS A 56 3.09 -11.69 22.43
CA LYS A 56 2.83 -10.23 22.44
C LYS A 56 4.09 -9.41 22.71
N LYS A 57 4.98 -9.92 23.55
CA LYS A 57 6.27 -9.29 23.88
C LYS A 57 7.20 -9.25 22.66
N GLU A 58 7.31 -10.37 21.99
CA GLU A 58 8.14 -10.51 20.79
C GLU A 58 7.57 -9.71 19.61
N ALA A 59 6.27 -9.77 19.37
CA ALA A 59 5.61 -8.99 18.31
C ALA A 59 5.83 -7.49 18.50
N ARG A 60 5.74 -6.98 19.75
CA ARG A 60 6.05 -5.58 20.04
C ARG A 60 7.52 -5.25 19.82
N ALA A 61 8.44 -6.11 20.24
CA ALA A 61 9.86 -5.92 20.01
C ALA A 61 10.22 -5.85 18.51
N GLN A 62 9.56 -6.62 17.67
CA GLN A 62 9.71 -6.56 16.19
C GLN A 62 9.15 -5.27 15.60
N ALA A 63 8.04 -4.76 16.13
CA ALA A 63 7.38 -3.57 15.61
C ALA A 63 8.04 -2.25 16.07
N GLU A 64 8.59 -2.19 17.28
CA GLU A 64 9.09 -0.97 17.92
C GLU A 64 10.08 -0.17 17.04
N PRO A 65 11.13 -0.76 16.44
CA PRO A 65 12.08 -0.03 15.60
C PRO A 65 11.43 0.52 14.32
N LEU A 66 10.38 -0.10 13.83
CA LEU A 66 9.68 0.29 12.59
C LEU A 66 8.82 1.56 12.78
N PHE A 67 8.43 1.90 14.00
CA PHE A 67 7.65 3.12 14.25
C PHE A 67 8.36 4.37 13.74
N LYS A 68 9.67 4.46 13.92
CA LYS A 68 10.47 5.57 13.40
C LYS A 68 10.50 5.57 11.86
N THR A 69 10.77 4.43 11.24
CA THR A 69 10.78 4.27 9.77
C THR A 69 9.43 4.65 9.15
N PHE A 70 8.35 4.27 9.81
CA PHE A 70 6.99 4.59 9.34
C PHE A 70 6.50 5.99 9.77
N GLY A 71 7.35 6.80 10.39
CA GLY A 71 6.99 8.17 10.83
C GLY A 71 5.90 8.20 11.90
N LEU A 72 5.89 7.19 12.76
CA LEU A 72 4.93 6.99 13.86
C LEU A 72 5.59 7.07 15.25
N ASP A 73 6.83 7.56 15.32
CA ASP A 73 7.56 7.63 16.57
C ASP A 73 6.80 8.41 17.65
N GLY A 74 6.82 7.90 18.88
CA GLY A 74 6.08 8.46 20.01
C GLY A 74 4.54 8.21 19.99
N THR A 75 4.03 7.39 19.03
CA THR A 75 2.59 7.08 18.96
C THR A 75 2.25 5.65 19.39
N GLN A 76 3.22 4.85 19.74
CA GLN A 76 3.09 3.42 20.06
C GLN A 76 1.96 3.14 21.04
N TYR A 77 1.85 3.95 22.07
CA TYR A 77 0.89 3.77 23.18
C TYR A 77 -0.34 4.66 23.07
N LYS A 78 -0.50 5.43 22.00
CA LYS A 78 -1.71 6.18 21.68
C LYS A 78 -2.81 5.27 21.15
N TYR A 79 -4.05 5.78 21.15
CA TYR A 79 -5.19 5.15 20.50
C TYR A 79 -5.39 5.72 19.09
N PRO A 80 -6.05 5.00 18.17
CA PRO A 80 -6.32 5.49 16.81
C PRO A 80 -6.99 6.86 16.74
N SER A 81 -7.87 7.16 17.70
CA SER A 81 -8.55 8.47 17.81
C SER A 81 -7.61 9.65 18.08
N GLN A 82 -6.39 9.39 18.54
CA GLN A 82 -5.37 10.41 18.81
C GLN A 82 -4.40 10.62 17.63
N LEU A 83 -4.64 9.94 16.51
CA LEU A 83 -3.83 10.02 15.30
C LEU A 83 -4.54 10.87 14.22
N SER A 84 -3.76 11.59 13.40
CA SER A 84 -4.25 12.18 12.16
C SER A 84 -4.64 11.08 11.15
N GLY A 85 -5.41 11.43 10.11
CA GLY A 85 -5.76 10.51 9.03
C GLY A 85 -4.54 9.85 8.39
N GLY A 86 -3.53 10.65 8.03
CA GLY A 86 -2.29 10.14 7.46
C GLY A 86 -1.51 9.22 8.42
N MET A 87 -1.49 9.52 9.72
CA MET A 87 -0.86 8.64 10.72
C MET A 87 -1.62 7.31 10.86
N ARG A 88 -2.95 7.31 10.77
CA ARG A 88 -3.72 6.06 10.76
C ARG A 88 -3.40 5.21 9.54
N GLN A 89 -3.28 5.82 8.35
CA GLN A 89 -2.88 5.09 7.13
C GLN A 89 -1.46 4.51 7.23
N ARG A 90 -0.51 5.27 7.79
CA ARG A 90 0.84 4.76 8.08
C ARG A 90 0.82 3.57 9.04
N ALA A 91 0.00 3.61 10.08
CA ALA A 91 -0.15 2.50 11.01
C ALA A 91 -0.81 1.26 10.35
N ALA A 92 -1.78 1.46 9.46
CA ALA A 92 -2.38 0.38 8.67
C ALA A 92 -1.35 -0.24 7.71
N LEU A 93 -0.51 0.57 7.05
CA LEU A 93 0.57 0.07 6.19
C LEU A 93 1.62 -0.69 7.02
N LEU A 94 2.02 -0.20 8.20
CA LEU A 94 2.94 -0.91 9.09
C LEU A 94 2.37 -2.26 9.53
N ARG A 95 1.08 -2.33 9.86
CA ARG A 95 0.38 -3.60 10.14
C ARG A 95 0.43 -4.55 8.95
N THR A 96 0.22 -4.04 7.74
CA THR A 96 0.27 -4.81 6.51
C THR A 96 1.69 -5.31 6.22
N TYR A 97 2.69 -4.47 6.41
CA TYR A 97 4.11 -4.85 6.28
C TYR A 97 4.50 -5.98 7.26
N LEU A 98 4.14 -5.85 8.53
CA LEU A 98 4.44 -6.87 9.55
C LEU A 98 3.76 -8.22 9.30
N SER A 99 2.71 -8.26 8.50
CA SER A 99 2.04 -9.49 8.09
C SER A 99 2.50 -10.01 6.72
N SER A 100 3.37 -9.26 6.02
CA SER A 100 3.73 -9.57 4.65
C SER A 100 4.79 -10.67 4.54
N ASN A 101 4.70 -11.43 3.45
CA ASN A 101 5.73 -12.33 2.97
C ASN A 101 6.43 -11.69 1.75
N GLY A 102 6.77 -10.39 1.83
CA GLY A 102 7.39 -9.62 0.76
C GLY A 102 6.42 -9.07 -0.30
N VAL A 103 5.11 -9.38 -0.22
CA VAL A 103 4.10 -8.84 -1.15
C VAL A 103 2.87 -8.34 -0.40
N ALA A 104 2.39 -7.14 -0.75
CA ALA A 104 1.18 -6.55 -0.22
C ALA A 104 0.25 -6.02 -1.31
N LEU A 105 -1.05 -6.19 -1.11
CA LEU A 105 -2.11 -5.58 -1.91
C LEU A 105 -2.61 -4.35 -1.15
N LEU A 106 -2.62 -3.19 -1.79
CA LEU A 106 -3.05 -1.92 -1.22
C LEU A 106 -4.26 -1.39 -2.01
N ASP A 107 -5.42 -1.40 -1.36
CA ASP A 107 -6.68 -1.03 -2.01
C ASP A 107 -7.05 0.41 -1.64
N GLU A 108 -6.85 1.33 -2.57
CA GLU A 108 -7.10 2.76 -2.41
C GLU A 108 -6.57 3.34 -1.08
N PRO A 109 -5.31 3.10 -0.69
CA PRO A 109 -4.83 3.36 0.67
C PRO A 109 -4.87 4.85 1.06
N PHE A 110 -4.94 5.77 0.08
CA PHE A 110 -4.88 7.21 0.34
C PHE A 110 -6.14 7.97 -0.12
N SER A 111 -7.18 7.27 -0.59
CA SER A 111 -8.40 7.89 -1.13
C SER A 111 -9.17 8.76 -0.11
N ALA A 112 -9.10 8.44 1.17
CA ALA A 112 -9.79 9.17 2.24
C ALA A 112 -9.06 10.44 2.74
N LEU A 113 -7.92 10.79 2.12
CA LEU A 113 -7.10 11.93 2.53
C LEU A 113 -7.37 13.16 1.64
N ASP A 114 -7.28 14.34 2.24
CA ASP A 114 -7.27 15.60 1.48
C ASP A 114 -5.99 15.78 0.65
N THR A 115 -6.02 16.65 -0.35
CA THR A 115 -4.95 16.85 -1.33
C THR A 115 -3.59 17.19 -0.69
N ILE A 116 -3.58 18.02 0.36
CA ILE A 116 -2.33 18.42 1.03
C ILE A 116 -1.75 17.23 1.79
N THR A 117 -2.59 16.52 2.52
CA THR A 117 -2.20 15.29 3.25
C THR A 117 -1.73 14.20 2.28
N LYS A 118 -2.38 14.05 1.11
CA LYS A 118 -1.95 13.12 0.06
C LYS A 118 -0.52 13.43 -0.40
N ALA A 119 -0.19 14.66 -0.72
CA ALA A 119 1.16 15.03 -1.17
C ALA A 119 2.25 14.66 -0.14
N VAL A 120 1.97 14.90 1.14
CA VAL A 120 2.89 14.55 2.24
C VAL A 120 3.03 13.03 2.38
N ILE A 121 1.93 12.27 2.26
CA ILE A 121 1.96 10.82 2.42
C ILE A 121 2.57 10.11 1.21
N HIS A 122 2.41 10.64 -0.01
CA HIS A 122 3.06 10.10 -1.21
C HIS A 122 4.58 10.21 -1.10
N LYS A 123 5.09 11.38 -0.71
CA LYS A 123 6.53 11.56 -0.45
C LYS A 123 7.03 10.57 0.59
N TRP A 124 6.35 10.49 1.72
CA TRP A 124 6.69 9.52 2.77
C TRP A 124 6.63 8.07 2.27
N TYR A 125 5.63 7.70 1.46
CA TYR A 125 5.52 6.35 0.90
C TYR A 125 6.72 6.01 0.03
N LEU A 126 7.12 6.92 -0.87
CA LEU A 126 8.31 6.76 -1.69
C LEU A 126 9.58 6.55 -0.85
N ASP A 127 9.75 7.36 0.21
CA ASP A 127 10.90 7.25 1.11
C ASP A 127 10.90 5.91 1.87
N VAL A 128 9.75 5.49 2.38
CA VAL A 128 9.62 4.23 3.14
C VAL A 128 9.86 3.02 2.25
N MET A 129 9.33 3.01 1.02
CA MET A 129 9.50 1.90 0.09
C MET A 129 10.95 1.67 -0.36
N GLN A 130 11.84 2.69 -0.21
CA GLN A 130 13.27 2.53 -0.42
C GLN A 130 13.97 1.84 0.76
N SER A 131 13.37 1.87 1.94
CA SER A 131 13.98 1.36 3.19
C SER A 131 13.43 0.01 3.63
N ILE A 132 12.40 -0.50 2.97
CA ILE A 132 11.79 -1.81 3.29
C ILE A 132 11.76 -2.71 2.07
N ASP A 133 11.85 -4.01 2.29
CA ASP A 133 11.70 -5.02 1.23
C ASP A 133 10.22 -5.43 1.12
N LEU A 134 9.49 -4.72 0.27
CA LEU A 134 8.06 -4.96 0.04
C LEU A 134 7.68 -4.64 -1.41
N SER A 135 7.24 -5.64 -2.15
CA SER A 135 6.57 -5.45 -3.43
C SER A 135 5.09 -5.15 -3.20
N THR A 136 4.56 -4.15 -3.90
CA THR A 136 3.15 -3.77 -3.72
C THR A 136 2.36 -3.85 -5.02
N VAL A 137 1.13 -4.35 -4.93
CA VAL A 137 0.09 -4.15 -5.95
C VAL A 137 -0.84 -3.08 -5.41
N PHE A 138 -0.80 -1.91 -6.03
CA PHE A 138 -1.50 -0.71 -5.60
C PHE A 138 -2.73 -0.50 -6.48
N ILE A 139 -3.90 -0.43 -5.88
CA ILE A 139 -5.17 -0.16 -6.59
C ILE A 139 -5.54 1.28 -6.28
N THR A 140 -5.75 2.08 -7.32
CA THR A 140 -6.20 3.47 -7.20
C THR A 140 -7.01 3.88 -8.43
N HIS A 141 -7.91 4.82 -8.26
CA HIS A 141 -8.57 5.55 -9.34
C HIS A 141 -7.90 6.91 -9.64
N ASP A 142 -6.85 7.26 -8.91
CA ASP A 142 -6.10 8.51 -9.06
C ASP A 142 -4.91 8.26 -9.99
N ILE A 143 -4.97 8.86 -11.21
CA ILE A 143 -3.95 8.69 -12.25
C ILE A 143 -2.59 9.20 -11.76
N ASP A 144 -2.57 10.31 -11.01
CA ASP A 144 -1.34 10.91 -10.53
C ASP A 144 -0.66 10.01 -9.47
N GLU A 145 -1.45 9.36 -8.60
CA GLU A 145 -0.94 8.32 -7.69
C GLU A 145 -0.35 7.14 -8.46
N ALA A 146 -1.06 6.63 -9.46
CA ALA A 146 -0.60 5.50 -10.24
C ALA A 146 0.77 5.78 -10.89
N ILE A 147 0.94 6.95 -11.53
CA ILE A 147 2.19 7.33 -12.18
C ILE A 147 3.30 7.57 -11.16
N LEU A 148 2.99 8.27 -10.07
CA LEU A 148 3.99 8.65 -9.07
C LEU A 148 4.54 7.45 -8.29
N LEU A 149 3.67 6.50 -7.92
CA LEU A 149 3.99 5.48 -6.92
C LEU A 149 4.31 4.10 -7.50
N SER A 150 4.05 3.84 -8.81
CA SER A 150 4.23 2.50 -9.37
C SER A 150 5.29 2.43 -10.47
N ASP A 151 5.86 1.25 -10.69
CA ASP A 151 6.80 0.96 -11.79
C ASP A 151 6.06 0.46 -13.03
N ARG A 152 4.85 -0.11 -12.84
CA ARG A 152 3.98 -0.59 -13.91
C ARG A 152 2.54 -0.26 -13.57
N ILE A 153 1.80 0.17 -14.56
CA ILE A 153 0.38 0.48 -14.44
C ILE A 153 -0.38 -0.46 -15.36
N TYR A 154 -1.36 -1.16 -14.79
CA TYR A 154 -2.32 -1.95 -15.53
C TYR A 154 -3.66 -1.22 -15.51
N ILE A 155 -4.17 -0.90 -16.69
CA ILE A 155 -5.43 -0.18 -16.82
C ILE A 155 -6.56 -1.19 -16.90
N LEU A 156 -7.52 -1.06 -15.97
CA LEU A 156 -8.74 -1.85 -15.94
C LEU A 156 -9.89 -0.99 -16.47
N ALA A 157 -10.37 -1.30 -17.66
CA ALA A 157 -11.52 -0.65 -18.28
C ALA A 157 -12.53 -1.71 -18.74
N ASP A 158 -13.81 -1.45 -18.53
CA ASP A 158 -14.91 -2.37 -18.90
C ASP A 158 -14.74 -3.81 -18.38
N GLY A 159 -14.12 -3.98 -17.21
CA GLY A 159 -13.88 -5.28 -16.61
C GLY A 159 -12.69 -6.05 -17.21
N VAL A 160 -11.96 -5.45 -18.15
CA VAL A 160 -10.80 -6.06 -18.81
C VAL A 160 -9.53 -5.28 -18.47
N CYS A 161 -8.44 -6.01 -18.18
CA CYS A 161 -7.11 -5.43 -18.09
C CYS A 161 -6.56 -5.30 -19.52
N SER A 162 -6.68 -4.11 -20.10
CA SER A 162 -6.44 -3.90 -21.54
C SER A 162 -5.02 -3.47 -21.86
N ASN A 163 -4.38 -2.71 -20.99
CA ASN A 163 -3.12 -2.05 -21.28
C ASN A 163 -2.15 -2.12 -20.10
N GLU A 164 -0.86 -2.28 -20.43
CA GLU A 164 0.25 -2.13 -19.48
C GLU A 164 1.08 -0.91 -19.88
N ILE A 165 1.35 -0.02 -18.92
CA ILE A 165 2.26 1.10 -19.08
C ILE A 165 3.41 0.91 -18.09
N LYS A 166 4.62 0.89 -18.60
CA LYS A 166 5.84 0.85 -17.79
C LYS A 166 6.30 2.27 -17.54
N ILE A 167 6.52 2.63 -16.30
CA ILE A 167 7.06 3.93 -15.90
C ILE A 167 8.59 3.81 -15.84
N ASP A 168 9.24 4.30 -16.87
CA ASP A 168 10.71 4.22 -17.02
C ASP A 168 11.34 5.59 -16.70
N CYS A 169 11.41 5.90 -15.40
CA CYS A 169 12.04 7.13 -14.93
C CYS A 169 13.17 6.83 -13.94
N SER A 170 14.07 7.82 -13.78
CA SER A 170 15.20 7.69 -12.85
C SER A 170 14.75 7.43 -11.41
N LYS A 171 15.43 6.52 -10.73
CA LYS A 171 15.21 6.23 -9.31
C LYS A 171 16.37 6.81 -8.47
N PRO A 172 16.11 7.28 -7.24
CA PRO A 172 14.82 7.28 -6.56
C PRO A 172 13.86 8.33 -7.15
N ARG A 173 12.59 7.95 -7.28
CA ARG A 173 11.54 8.86 -7.75
C ARG A 173 11.25 9.89 -6.65
N THR A 174 11.26 11.16 -7.00
CA THR A 174 10.97 12.25 -6.06
C THR A 174 9.54 12.75 -6.23
N ALA A 175 9.03 13.47 -5.21
CA ALA A 175 7.71 14.07 -5.30
C ALA A 175 7.60 15.09 -6.46
N ASP A 176 8.72 15.71 -6.85
CA ASP A 176 8.76 16.69 -7.95
C ASP A 176 8.63 16.07 -9.34
N PHE A 177 8.65 14.75 -9.45
CA PHE A 177 8.43 14.04 -10.71
C PHE A 177 7.09 14.43 -11.35
N ASN A 178 6.07 14.73 -10.54
CA ASN A 178 4.76 15.17 -11.02
C ASN A 178 4.78 16.54 -11.74
N LEU A 179 5.87 17.30 -11.67
CA LEU A 179 6.06 18.58 -12.34
C LEU A 179 6.82 18.47 -13.67
N THR A 180 7.18 17.26 -14.10
CA THR A 180 7.97 17.03 -15.30
C THR A 180 7.10 16.79 -16.54
N ASP A 181 7.64 17.10 -17.72
CA ASP A 181 6.99 16.79 -19.00
C ASP A 181 6.82 15.29 -19.20
N GLU A 182 7.74 14.48 -18.67
CA GLU A 182 7.65 13.02 -18.69
C GLU A 182 6.41 12.51 -17.96
N PHE A 183 6.13 13.03 -16.76
CA PHE A 183 4.91 12.71 -16.02
C PHE A 183 3.65 13.08 -16.81
N LEU A 184 3.63 14.28 -17.42
CA LEU A 184 2.51 14.72 -18.24
C LEU A 184 2.29 13.81 -19.46
N ASN A 185 3.35 13.29 -20.06
CA ASN A 185 3.26 12.34 -21.17
C ASN A 185 2.61 11.02 -20.73
N TYR A 186 2.99 10.46 -19.58
CA TYR A 186 2.31 9.27 -19.03
C TYR A 186 0.85 9.56 -18.72
N LYS A 187 0.56 10.72 -18.15
CA LYS A 187 -0.83 11.11 -17.85
C LYS A 187 -1.69 11.19 -19.10
N ARG A 188 -1.18 11.79 -20.19
CA ARG A 188 -1.89 11.84 -21.48
C ARG A 188 -2.17 10.44 -22.02
N GLN A 189 -1.18 9.55 -22.04
CA GLN A 189 -1.35 8.16 -22.48
C GLN A 189 -2.47 7.45 -21.71
N ILE A 190 -2.50 7.59 -20.38
CA ILE A 190 -3.54 6.94 -19.56
C ILE A 190 -4.92 7.52 -19.87
N VAL A 191 -5.02 8.85 -19.97
CA VAL A 191 -6.29 9.55 -20.24
C VAL A 191 -6.83 9.16 -21.62
N GLU A 192 -5.96 9.04 -22.64
CA GLU A 192 -6.34 8.56 -23.98
C GLU A 192 -6.88 7.13 -23.94
N ILE A 193 -6.20 6.22 -23.23
CA ILE A 193 -6.64 4.81 -23.10
C ILE A 193 -8.00 4.72 -22.39
N LEU A 194 -8.23 5.56 -21.40
CA LEU A 194 -9.50 5.61 -20.67
C LEU A 194 -10.62 6.37 -21.42
N HIS A 195 -10.33 6.88 -22.63
CA HIS A 195 -11.28 7.68 -23.42
C HIS A 195 -11.89 8.86 -22.64
N LEU A 196 -11.06 9.54 -21.85
CA LEU A 196 -11.47 10.71 -21.04
C LEU A 196 -11.19 12.06 -21.75
N LEU A 197 -10.71 12.05 -22.99
CA LEU A 197 -10.51 13.20 -23.86
C LEU A 197 -11.40 13.12 -25.09
#